data_fb506987ae08709593f4752e99dfbdce
#
_entry.id   fb506987ae08709593f4752e99dfbdce
#
_cell.length_a   1.000
_cell.length_b   1.000
_cell.length_c   1.000
_cell.angle_alpha   90.00
_cell.angle_beta   90.00
_cell.angle_gamma   90.00
#
_symmetry.space_group_name_H-M   'P 1'
#
loop_
_entity.id
_entity.type
_entity.pdbx_description
1 polymer ?
#
loop_
_entity_poly.entity_id
_entity_poly.type
_entity_poly.pdbx_seq_one_letter_code
_entity_poly.pdbx_strand_id
1 'polypeptide(L)'
;MTPVLLSGRSGGTTHREVELLASLPTELRLIGGLAVMCRVGSPHRTTVDLDAVARDLSGLHESIARMAVTASGGGQYRFEGSLDLDVIDVAPVAIDALVEDLVAIGEPLSDLELNVVSLTWAHDGATPLDVVAVDELDGARLAAAPGRLVATTSGLVAMKTTAIPLRASTRPEKRASDLYDLARLLIVEGPDPAELGAMPDVLRGVVVERLRTWFVDDAGRDRTFREVRRFDEPRVDLDEVADRVDDLTTGLAR
;
A
#
# COMPACT_ATOMS: atom_id res chain seq x y z
N MET A 1 2.88 -20.69 -8.03
CA MET A 1 3.33 -19.47 -7.33
C MET A 1 3.57 -19.84 -5.87
N THR A 2 4.67 -19.40 -5.27
CA THR A 2 4.94 -19.69 -3.85
C THR A 2 4.02 -18.80 -3.01
N PRO A 3 3.28 -19.35 -2.03
CA PRO A 3 2.40 -18.56 -1.19
C PRO A 3 3.19 -17.63 -0.26
N VAL A 4 2.62 -16.46 0.01
CA VAL A 4 3.10 -15.57 1.06
C VAL A 4 2.55 -16.05 2.40
N LEU A 5 3.45 -16.37 3.35
CA LEU A 5 3.08 -16.85 4.67
C LEU A 5 3.15 -15.69 5.67
N LEU A 6 2.03 -15.36 6.27
CA LEU A 6 1.93 -14.34 7.32
C LEU A 6 1.68 -15.02 8.66
N SER A 7 2.66 -14.95 9.56
CA SER A 7 2.53 -15.52 10.90
C SER A 7 1.62 -14.70 11.79
N GLY A 8 0.84 -15.38 12.63
CA GLY A 8 -0.06 -14.75 13.58
C GLY A 8 -0.67 -15.78 14.52
N ARG A 9 -1.55 -15.33 15.42
CA ARG A 9 -2.28 -16.21 16.35
C ARG A 9 -3.65 -16.56 15.81
N SER A 10 -4.13 -17.75 16.14
CA SER A 10 -5.51 -18.13 15.88
C SER A 10 -6.47 -17.09 16.50
N GLY A 11 -7.40 -16.55 15.69
CA GLY A 11 -8.29 -15.46 16.09
C GLY A 11 -7.61 -14.08 16.22
N GLY A 12 -6.31 -13.96 15.95
CA GLY A 12 -5.58 -12.69 15.90
C GLY A 12 -5.88 -11.88 14.62
N THR A 13 -5.34 -10.66 14.56
CA THR A 13 -5.61 -9.72 13.46
C THR A 13 -5.24 -10.30 12.09
N THR A 14 -4.01 -10.78 11.92
CA THR A 14 -3.53 -11.36 10.66
C THR A 14 -4.41 -12.54 10.19
N HIS A 15 -4.82 -13.43 11.12
CA HIS A 15 -5.73 -14.53 10.78
C HIS A 15 -7.06 -14.01 10.22
N ARG A 16 -7.70 -13.08 10.94
CA ARG A 16 -9.01 -12.51 10.56
C ARG A 16 -8.94 -11.70 9.27
N GLU A 17 -7.86 -10.94 9.06
CA GLU A 17 -7.65 -10.18 7.81
C GLU A 17 -7.55 -11.11 6.61
N VAL A 18 -6.80 -12.21 6.71
CA VAL A 18 -6.67 -13.19 5.61
C VAL A 18 -8.00 -13.94 5.39
N GLU A 19 -8.72 -14.28 6.47
CA GLU A 19 -10.05 -14.89 6.39
C GLU A 19 -11.06 -13.95 5.71
N LEU A 20 -11.10 -12.67 6.11
CA LEU A 20 -11.92 -11.66 5.46
C LEU A 20 -11.53 -11.50 3.99
N LEU A 21 -10.23 -11.33 3.70
CA LEU A 21 -9.71 -11.22 2.34
C LEU A 21 -10.18 -12.37 1.46
N ALA A 22 -10.21 -13.61 1.97
CA ALA A 22 -10.66 -14.78 1.23
C ALA A 22 -12.14 -14.71 0.84
N SER A 23 -12.98 -14.02 1.62
CA SER A 23 -14.42 -13.88 1.40
C SER A 23 -14.82 -12.70 0.50
N LEU A 24 -13.93 -11.71 0.34
CA LEU A 24 -14.21 -10.50 -0.44
C LEU A 24 -14.27 -10.77 -1.95
N PRO A 25 -14.95 -9.91 -2.73
CA PRO A 25 -14.96 -9.98 -4.20
C PRO A 25 -13.54 -9.97 -4.78
N THR A 26 -13.32 -10.76 -5.83
CA THR A 26 -12.00 -10.90 -6.49
C THR A 26 -11.59 -9.67 -7.30
N GLU A 27 -12.53 -8.80 -7.59
CA GLU A 27 -12.33 -7.53 -8.28
C GLU A 27 -11.62 -6.48 -7.42
N LEU A 28 -11.64 -6.64 -6.10
CA LEU A 28 -10.89 -5.77 -5.19
C LEU A 28 -9.38 -6.01 -5.33
N ARG A 29 -8.60 -4.94 -5.34
CA ARG A 29 -7.14 -4.98 -5.28
C ARG A 29 -6.70 -4.55 -3.89
N LEU A 30 -5.97 -5.42 -3.21
CA LEU A 30 -5.47 -5.16 -1.88
C LEU A 30 -4.38 -4.09 -1.94
N ILE A 31 -4.49 -3.10 -1.05
CA ILE A 31 -3.53 -2.02 -0.81
C ILE A 31 -3.28 -1.89 0.70
N GLY A 32 -2.66 -0.81 1.14
CA GLY A 32 -2.51 -0.50 2.56
C GLY A 32 -1.56 -1.43 3.32
N GLY A 33 -1.79 -1.56 4.62
CA GLY A 33 -0.88 -2.26 5.53
C GLY A 33 -0.73 -3.75 5.25
N LEU A 34 -1.83 -4.46 5.00
CA LEU A 34 -1.79 -5.89 4.70
C LEU A 34 -1.08 -6.15 3.35
N ALA A 35 -1.29 -5.30 2.33
CA ALA A 35 -0.57 -5.42 1.07
C ALA A 35 0.95 -5.26 1.25
N VAL A 36 1.37 -4.31 2.10
CA VAL A 36 2.80 -4.15 2.45
C VAL A 36 3.33 -5.41 3.12
N MET A 37 2.61 -5.97 4.11
CA MET A 37 3.01 -7.24 4.74
C MET A 37 3.13 -8.38 3.74
N CYS A 38 2.23 -8.47 2.76
CA CYS A 38 2.29 -9.46 1.69
C CYS A 38 3.55 -9.30 0.82
N ARG A 39 3.96 -8.08 0.48
CA ARG A 39 5.16 -7.81 -0.32
C ARG A 39 6.46 -7.98 0.47
N VAL A 40 6.45 -7.57 1.73
CA VAL A 40 7.60 -7.76 2.65
C VAL A 40 7.74 -9.22 3.10
N GLY A 41 6.69 -10.04 2.96
CA GLY A 41 6.70 -11.45 3.34
C GLY A 41 6.64 -11.70 4.84
N SER A 42 6.33 -10.67 5.65
CA SER A 42 6.21 -10.82 7.10
C SER A 42 5.31 -9.75 7.72
N PRO A 43 4.54 -10.08 8.78
CA PRO A 43 3.92 -9.08 9.63
C PRO A 43 5.01 -8.24 10.30
N HIS A 44 4.99 -6.94 10.10
CA HIS A 44 5.98 -6.01 10.66
C HIS A 44 5.35 -4.91 11.53
N ARG A 45 4.05 -4.84 11.57
CA ARG A 45 3.25 -4.01 12.47
C ARG A 45 1.81 -4.51 12.52
N THR A 46 1.07 -4.12 13.54
CA THR A 46 -0.37 -4.37 13.59
C THR A 46 -1.10 -3.46 12.61
N THR A 47 -1.96 -4.01 11.78
CA THR A 47 -2.97 -3.28 11.02
C THR A 47 -4.32 -3.44 11.73
N VAL A 48 -5.21 -2.49 11.60
CA VAL A 48 -6.56 -2.52 12.18
C VAL A 48 -7.64 -2.40 11.11
N ASP A 49 -7.22 -2.08 9.90
CA ASP A 49 -8.04 -1.83 8.73
C ASP A 49 -7.46 -2.58 7.52
N LEU A 50 -8.36 -3.11 6.71
CA LEU A 50 -8.05 -3.68 5.42
C LEU A 50 -8.38 -2.61 4.37
N ASP A 51 -7.38 -2.23 3.58
CA ASP A 51 -7.54 -1.23 2.54
C ASP A 51 -7.58 -1.91 1.15
N ALA A 52 -8.51 -1.51 0.30
CA ALA A 52 -8.61 -1.99 -1.08
C ALA A 52 -8.96 -0.86 -2.05
N VAL A 53 -8.72 -1.10 -3.33
CA VAL A 53 -9.18 -0.23 -4.42
C VAL A 53 -10.04 -1.02 -5.40
N ALA A 54 -10.99 -0.33 -6.03
CA ALA A 54 -11.86 -0.87 -7.07
C ALA A 54 -12.15 0.20 -8.13
N ARG A 55 -12.47 -0.20 -9.38
CA ARG A 55 -12.95 0.71 -10.43
C ARG A 55 -14.45 0.91 -10.47
N ASP A 56 -15.20 0.00 -9.87
CA ASP A 56 -16.66 0.05 -9.79
C ASP A 56 -17.09 -0.38 -8.40
N LEU A 57 -16.88 0.51 -7.44
CA LEU A 57 -17.33 0.27 -6.06
C LEU A 57 -18.86 0.15 -6.02
N SER A 58 -19.58 0.88 -6.87
CA SER A 58 -21.04 0.84 -6.87
C SER A 58 -21.58 -0.55 -7.20
N GLY A 59 -20.97 -1.24 -8.17
CA GLY A 59 -21.30 -2.62 -8.54
C GLY A 59 -20.95 -3.65 -7.46
N LEU A 60 -19.94 -3.36 -6.61
CA LEU A 60 -19.48 -4.25 -5.54
C LEU A 60 -20.18 -3.99 -4.19
N HIS A 61 -20.75 -2.80 -4.01
CA HIS A 61 -21.28 -2.35 -2.72
C HIS A 61 -22.26 -3.33 -2.10
N GLU A 62 -23.24 -3.79 -2.85
CA GLU A 62 -24.27 -4.71 -2.32
C GLU A 62 -23.69 -6.05 -1.86
N SER A 63 -22.70 -6.58 -2.58
CA SER A 63 -22.06 -7.85 -2.23
C SER A 63 -21.23 -7.73 -0.95
N ILE A 64 -20.50 -6.61 -0.77
CA ILE A 64 -19.70 -6.34 0.42
C ILE A 64 -20.62 -6.03 1.62
N ALA A 65 -21.63 -5.18 1.42
CA ALA A 65 -22.55 -4.77 2.48
C ALA A 65 -23.35 -5.95 3.06
N ARG A 66 -23.68 -6.98 2.27
CA ARG A 66 -24.33 -8.20 2.78
C ARG A 66 -23.47 -8.99 3.76
N MET A 67 -22.15 -8.90 3.68
CA MET A 67 -21.22 -9.58 4.59
C MET A 67 -20.85 -8.72 5.80
N ALA A 68 -20.98 -7.40 5.68
CA ALA A 68 -20.62 -6.46 6.71
C ALA A 68 -21.69 -6.33 7.80
N VAL A 69 -21.27 -6.05 9.05
CA VAL A 69 -22.19 -5.69 10.15
C VAL A 69 -22.77 -4.30 9.93
N THR A 70 -21.93 -3.36 9.45
CA THR A 70 -22.36 -2.02 9.04
C THR A 70 -21.65 -1.61 7.76
N ALA A 71 -22.36 -0.89 6.89
CA ALA A 71 -21.83 -0.24 5.72
C ALA A 71 -22.13 1.26 5.82
N SER A 72 -21.08 2.07 5.91
CA SER A 72 -21.17 3.52 5.85
C SER A 72 -20.97 3.99 4.40
N GLY A 73 -21.49 5.13 4.03
CA GLY A 73 -21.22 5.70 2.70
C GLY A 73 -19.71 5.90 2.47
N GLY A 74 -19.29 5.99 1.20
CA GLY A 74 -17.90 6.27 0.85
C GLY A 74 -16.94 5.07 0.94
N GLY A 75 -17.46 3.84 0.84
CA GLY A 75 -16.62 2.64 0.74
C GLY A 75 -16.14 2.08 2.07
N GLN A 76 -16.75 2.48 3.18
CA GLN A 76 -16.37 2.00 4.52
C GLN A 76 -17.31 0.90 5.00
N TYR A 77 -16.75 -0.22 5.42
CA TYR A 77 -17.47 -1.39 5.90
C TYR A 77 -16.85 -1.91 7.18
N ARG A 78 -17.69 -2.30 8.13
CA ARG A 78 -17.26 -2.94 9.38
C ARG A 78 -17.74 -4.37 9.42
N PHE A 79 -16.84 -5.29 9.74
CA PHE A 79 -17.10 -6.71 9.88
C PHE A 79 -17.06 -7.16 11.33
N GLU A 80 -17.47 -8.40 11.58
CA GLU A 80 -17.38 -9.00 12.92
C GLU A 80 -15.93 -8.98 13.44
N GLY A 81 -15.78 -8.87 14.76
CA GLY A 81 -14.46 -8.80 15.39
C GLY A 81 -13.75 -7.46 15.22
N SER A 82 -14.50 -6.39 14.86
CA SER A 82 -13.99 -5.01 14.71
C SER A 82 -12.94 -4.86 13.60
N LEU A 83 -13.05 -5.65 12.53
CA LEU A 83 -12.30 -5.41 11.30
C LEU A 83 -13.02 -4.38 10.45
N ASP A 84 -12.30 -3.36 10.05
CA ASP A 84 -12.78 -2.35 9.10
C ASP A 84 -12.18 -2.64 7.71
N LEU A 85 -12.98 -2.43 6.66
CA LEU A 85 -12.55 -2.44 5.27
C LEU A 85 -12.84 -1.07 4.67
N ASP A 86 -11.79 -0.43 4.18
CA ASP A 86 -11.88 0.81 3.42
C ASP A 86 -11.63 0.50 1.94
N VAL A 87 -12.66 0.72 1.10
CA VAL A 87 -12.55 0.58 -0.37
C VAL A 87 -12.57 1.94 -1.02
N ILE A 88 -11.50 2.26 -1.74
CA ILE A 88 -11.36 3.51 -2.48
C ILE A 88 -11.73 3.25 -3.94
N ASP A 89 -12.66 4.05 -4.48
CA ASP A 89 -12.99 4.03 -5.90
C ASP A 89 -11.89 4.77 -6.68
N VAL A 90 -11.28 4.09 -7.65
CA VAL A 90 -10.26 4.70 -8.51
C VAL A 90 -10.87 5.22 -9.81
N ALA A 91 -10.10 5.98 -10.58
CA ALA A 91 -10.58 6.53 -11.85
C ALA A 91 -11.16 5.42 -12.75
N PRO A 92 -12.33 5.64 -13.39
CA PRO A 92 -12.96 4.64 -14.24
C PRO A 92 -12.25 4.44 -15.58
N VAL A 93 -11.30 5.31 -15.89
CA VAL A 93 -10.50 5.30 -17.13
C VAL A 93 -9.11 4.69 -16.91
N ALA A 94 -8.44 4.30 -18.00
CA ALA A 94 -7.05 3.85 -17.95
C ALA A 94 -6.12 4.98 -17.49
N ILE A 95 -4.99 4.61 -16.90
CA ILE A 95 -4.03 5.56 -16.30
C ILE A 95 -3.55 6.62 -17.31
N ASP A 96 -3.28 6.21 -18.55
CA ASP A 96 -2.78 7.15 -19.58
C ASP A 96 -3.81 8.22 -19.93
N ALA A 97 -5.08 7.84 -20.08
CA ALA A 97 -6.18 8.78 -20.33
C ALA A 97 -6.40 9.71 -19.12
N LEU A 98 -6.32 9.18 -17.89
CA LEU A 98 -6.43 10.00 -16.68
C LEU A 98 -5.33 11.07 -16.63
N VAL A 99 -4.09 10.67 -16.90
CA VAL A 99 -2.93 11.60 -16.87
C VAL A 99 -3.04 12.63 -17.98
N GLU A 100 -3.44 12.22 -19.19
CA GLU A 100 -3.65 13.14 -20.32
C GLU A 100 -4.69 14.20 -19.97
N ASP A 101 -5.83 13.81 -19.42
CA ASP A 101 -6.91 14.73 -19.00
C ASP A 101 -6.42 15.72 -17.92
N LEU A 102 -5.70 15.25 -16.92
CA LEU A 102 -5.19 16.08 -15.82
C LEU A 102 -4.10 17.06 -16.29
N VAL A 103 -3.15 16.60 -17.12
CA VAL A 103 -2.06 17.44 -17.64
C VAL A 103 -2.55 18.47 -18.66
N ALA A 104 -3.63 18.17 -19.40
CA ALA A 104 -4.22 19.12 -20.36
C ALA A 104 -4.71 20.43 -19.72
N ILE A 105 -4.95 20.45 -18.41
CA ILE A 105 -5.32 21.66 -17.65
C ILE A 105 -4.15 22.66 -17.55
N GLY A 106 -2.89 22.18 -17.72
CA GLY A 106 -1.71 23.05 -17.86
C GLY A 106 -1.13 23.57 -16.54
N GLU A 107 -1.63 23.09 -15.39
CA GLU A 107 -1.09 23.37 -14.05
C GLU A 107 -0.37 22.13 -13.48
N PRO A 108 0.61 22.32 -12.58
CA PRO A 108 1.18 21.20 -11.85
C PRO A 108 0.10 20.44 -11.06
N LEU A 109 0.14 19.09 -11.08
CA LEU A 109 -0.83 18.29 -10.35
C LEU A 109 -0.73 18.54 -8.84
N SER A 110 -1.87 18.73 -8.21
CA SER A 110 -1.98 18.80 -6.75
C SER A 110 -1.67 17.44 -6.08
N ASP A 111 -1.37 17.45 -4.78
CA ASP A 111 -1.16 16.22 -4.00
C ASP A 111 -2.37 15.27 -4.08
N LEU A 112 -3.59 15.82 -4.18
CA LEU A 112 -4.80 15.00 -4.32
C LEU A 112 -4.87 14.31 -5.68
N GLU A 113 -4.60 15.03 -6.77
CA GLU A 113 -4.57 14.48 -8.14
C GLU A 113 -3.47 13.43 -8.28
N LEU A 114 -2.27 13.70 -7.75
CA LEU A 114 -1.17 12.73 -7.70
C LEU A 114 -1.57 11.46 -6.93
N ASN A 115 -2.32 11.60 -5.84
CA ASN A 115 -2.82 10.46 -5.09
C ASN A 115 -3.84 9.65 -5.89
N VAL A 116 -4.76 10.30 -6.64
CA VAL A 116 -5.69 9.61 -7.54
C VAL A 116 -4.95 8.86 -8.65
N VAL A 117 -3.94 9.49 -9.27
CA VAL A 117 -3.08 8.87 -10.29
C VAL A 117 -2.35 7.65 -9.71
N SER A 118 -1.76 7.77 -8.52
CA SER A 118 -1.02 6.67 -7.90
C SER A 118 -1.91 5.49 -7.51
N LEU A 119 -3.12 5.74 -7.00
CA LEU A 119 -4.10 4.70 -6.69
C LEU A 119 -4.56 3.96 -7.95
N THR A 120 -4.83 4.70 -9.03
CA THR A 120 -5.21 4.11 -10.32
C THR A 120 -4.08 3.27 -10.90
N TRP A 121 -2.84 3.78 -10.85
CA TRP A 121 -1.67 3.04 -11.31
C TRP A 121 -1.41 1.76 -10.50
N ALA A 122 -1.52 1.83 -9.17
CA ALA A 122 -1.38 0.67 -8.30
C ALA A 122 -2.49 -0.38 -8.51
N HIS A 123 -3.71 0.08 -8.82
CA HIS A 123 -4.81 -0.81 -9.18
C HIS A 123 -4.51 -1.57 -10.48
N ASP A 124 -4.04 -0.88 -11.53
CA ASP A 124 -3.80 -1.48 -12.85
C ASP A 124 -2.61 -2.43 -12.87
N GLY A 125 -1.58 -2.13 -12.07
CA GLY A 125 -0.39 -2.96 -11.90
C GLY A 125 -0.52 -4.10 -10.89
N ALA A 126 -1.68 -4.26 -10.21
CA ALA A 126 -1.84 -5.29 -9.18
C ALA A 126 -1.63 -6.71 -9.73
N THR A 127 -0.89 -7.54 -8.99
CA THR A 127 -0.56 -8.92 -9.38
C THR A 127 -1.14 -9.95 -8.41
N PRO A 128 -1.47 -11.17 -8.88
CA PRO A 128 -2.04 -12.20 -8.01
C PRO A 128 -1.00 -12.72 -7.02
N LEU A 129 -1.44 -12.92 -5.76
CA LEU A 129 -0.70 -13.59 -4.70
C LEU A 129 -1.60 -14.60 -3.99
N ASP A 130 -1.01 -15.71 -3.57
CA ASP A 130 -1.62 -16.63 -2.61
C ASP A 130 -1.21 -16.19 -1.21
N VAL A 131 -2.14 -15.70 -0.40
CA VAL A 131 -1.88 -15.22 0.97
C VAL A 131 -2.37 -16.25 1.97
N VAL A 132 -1.49 -16.66 2.88
CA VAL A 132 -1.80 -17.71 3.89
C VAL A 132 -1.43 -17.18 5.28
N ALA A 133 -2.39 -17.17 6.19
CA ALA A 133 -2.11 -16.99 7.62
C ALA A 133 -1.70 -18.33 8.23
N VAL A 134 -0.58 -18.33 8.97
CA VAL A 134 -0.07 -19.50 9.69
C VAL A 134 0.09 -19.19 11.17
N ASP A 135 -0.13 -20.20 12.01
CA ASP A 135 0.07 -20.05 13.45
C ASP A 135 1.56 -19.82 13.77
N GLU A 136 1.83 -18.83 14.62
CA GLU A 136 3.21 -18.46 15.00
C GLU A 136 3.93 -19.52 15.83
N LEU A 137 3.20 -20.45 16.45
CA LEU A 137 3.76 -21.45 17.36
C LEU A 137 4.14 -22.74 16.63
N ASP A 138 3.28 -23.23 15.74
CA ASP A 138 3.46 -24.54 15.11
C ASP A 138 3.44 -24.49 13.57
N GLY A 139 3.21 -23.31 12.97
CA GLY A 139 3.12 -23.13 11.53
C GLY A 139 1.85 -23.70 10.89
N ALA A 140 0.86 -24.11 11.70
CA ALA A 140 -0.39 -24.63 11.17
C ALA A 140 -1.13 -23.55 10.36
N ARG A 141 -1.74 -23.96 9.23
CA ARG A 141 -2.51 -23.06 8.39
C ARG A 141 -3.80 -22.63 9.10
N LEU A 142 -3.98 -21.34 9.31
CA LEU A 142 -5.15 -20.72 9.94
C LEU A 142 -6.20 -20.30 8.89
N ALA A 143 -5.76 -19.58 7.85
CA ALA A 143 -6.62 -19.11 6.76
C ALA A 143 -5.83 -19.04 5.45
N ALA A 144 -6.53 -18.96 4.30
CA ALA A 144 -5.89 -18.71 3.03
C ALA A 144 -6.81 -17.96 2.05
N ALA A 145 -6.23 -17.02 1.34
CA ALA A 145 -6.85 -16.22 0.29
C ALA A 145 -6.04 -16.38 -1.01
N PRO A 146 -6.34 -17.42 -1.82
CA PRO A 146 -5.59 -17.70 -3.04
C PRO A 146 -5.91 -16.71 -4.16
N GLY A 147 -4.91 -16.42 -5.01
CA GLY A 147 -5.07 -15.64 -6.23
C GLY A 147 -5.54 -14.20 -6.02
N ARG A 148 -5.33 -13.62 -4.83
CA ARG A 148 -5.80 -12.25 -4.54
C ARG A 148 -4.92 -11.23 -5.25
N LEU A 149 -5.55 -10.26 -5.91
CA LEU A 149 -4.83 -9.18 -6.56
C LEU A 149 -4.31 -8.19 -5.50
N VAL A 150 -2.99 -8.02 -5.46
CA VAL A 150 -2.29 -7.17 -4.50
C VAL A 150 -1.46 -6.16 -5.28
N ALA A 151 -1.51 -4.88 -4.90
CA ALA A 151 -0.66 -3.86 -5.50
C ALA A 151 0.82 -4.28 -5.45
N THR A 152 1.57 -4.01 -6.52
CA THR A 152 3.00 -4.33 -6.57
C THR A 152 3.79 -3.48 -5.57
N THR A 153 5.03 -3.86 -5.29
CA THR A 153 5.93 -3.05 -4.44
C THR A 153 6.05 -1.63 -4.98
N SER A 154 6.21 -1.46 -6.29
CA SER A 154 6.26 -0.15 -6.94
C SER A 154 4.94 0.62 -6.78
N GLY A 155 3.80 -0.05 -6.93
CA GLY A 155 2.47 0.53 -6.72
C GLY A 155 2.28 1.04 -5.29
N LEU A 156 2.67 0.25 -4.29
CA LEU A 156 2.60 0.63 -2.88
C LEU A 156 3.53 1.79 -2.54
N VAL A 157 4.74 1.82 -3.12
CA VAL A 157 5.68 2.95 -2.97
C VAL A 157 5.06 4.23 -3.52
N ALA A 158 4.50 4.22 -4.73
CA ALA A 158 3.84 5.37 -5.33
C ALA A 158 2.68 5.89 -4.47
N MET A 159 1.78 4.99 -4.05
CA MET A 159 0.62 5.34 -3.24
C MET A 159 1.00 5.96 -1.89
N LYS A 160 1.94 5.33 -1.17
CA LYS A 160 2.36 5.87 0.14
C LYS A 160 3.08 7.20 -0.02
N THR A 161 3.90 7.33 -1.05
CA THR A 161 4.61 8.58 -1.34
C THR A 161 3.66 9.75 -1.61
N THR A 162 2.53 9.51 -2.28
CA THR A 162 1.52 10.55 -2.54
C THR A 162 0.56 10.78 -1.35
N ALA A 163 0.28 9.77 -0.54
CA ALA A 163 -0.61 9.87 0.62
C ALA A 163 0.02 10.61 1.82
N ILE A 164 1.33 10.49 2.04
CA ILE A 164 2.04 11.08 3.19
C ILE A 164 1.82 12.59 3.32
N PRO A 165 1.94 13.43 2.26
CA PRO A 165 1.68 14.86 2.37
C PRO A 165 0.24 15.18 2.79
N LEU A 166 -0.74 14.45 2.26
CA LEU A 166 -2.16 14.61 2.58
C LEU A 166 -2.48 14.31 4.05
N ARG A 167 -1.66 13.49 4.70
CA ARG A 167 -1.83 13.06 6.10
C ARG A 167 -0.98 13.86 7.09
N ALA A 168 -0.02 14.65 6.60
CA ALA A 168 1.02 15.27 7.43
C ALA A 168 0.48 16.16 8.58
N SER A 169 -0.63 16.86 8.37
CA SER A 169 -1.25 17.74 9.36
C SER A 169 -2.46 17.12 10.07
N THR A 170 -3.12 16.15 9.44
CA THR A 170 -4.41 15.63 9.92
C THR A 170 -4.28 14.31 10.68
N ARG A 171 -3.29 13.46 10.32
CA ARG A 171 -3.08 12.12 10.87
C ARG A 171 -1.58 11.80 10.99
N PRO A 172 -0.84 12.45 11.90
CA PRO A 172 0.61 12.29 12.01
C PRO A 172 1.05 10.86 12.36
N GLU A 173 0.20 10.09 13.07
CA GLU A 173 0.45 8.68 13.36
C GLU A 173 0.39 7.80 12.09
N LYS A 174 -0.56 8.07 11.18
CA LYS A 174 -0.64 7.39 9.87
C LYS A 174 0.56 7.77 8.99
N ARG A 175 1.00 9.03 9.03
CA ARG A 175 2.21 9.46 8.31
C ARG A 175 3.43 8.66 8.72
N ALA A 176 3.65 8.47 10.01
CA ALA A 176 4.81 7.73 10.48
C ALA A 176 4.74 6.22 10.14
N SER A 177 3.56 5.61 10.18
CA SER A 177 3.40 4.23 9.72
C SER A 177 3.61 4.09 8.21
N ASP A 178 3.20 5.08 7.41
CA ASP A 178 3.45 5.08 5.96
C ASP A 178 4.95 5.24 5.64
N LEU A 179 5.69 6.08 6.37
CA LEU A 179 7.15 6.20 6.24
C LEU A 179 7.87 4.89 6.62
N TYR A 180 7.40 4.23 7.68
CA TYR A 180 7.94 2.94 8.10
C TYR A 180 7.67 1.85 7.05
N ASP A 181 6.45 1.78 6.53
CA ASP A 181 6.08 0.85 5.46
C ASP A 181 6.90 1.09 4.18
N LEU A 182 7.12 2.36 3.79
CA LEU A 182 7.99 2.72 2.66
C LEU A 182 9.42 2.21 2.87
N ALA A 183 10.00 2.46 4.04
CA ALA A 183 11.33 2.00 4.35
C ALA A 183 11.43 0.46 4.27
N ARG A 184 10.42 -0.28 4.77
CA ARG A 184 10.37 -1.74 4.68
C ARG A 184 10.27 -2.23 3.24
N LEU A 185 9.42 -1.62 2.41
CA LEU A 185 9.29 -1.95 0.99
C LEU A 185 10.60 -1.73 0.23
N LEU A 186 11.34 -0.65 0.54
CA LEU A 186 12.59 -0.31 -0.14
C LEU A 186 13.73 -1.30 0.17
N ILE A 187 13.85 -1.76 1.44
CA ILE A 187 14.98 -2.61 1.86
C ILE A 187 14.74 -4.10 1.69
N VAL A 188 13.49 -4.59 1.77
CA VAL A 188 13.24 -6.05 1.75
C VAL A 188 13.19 -6.59 0.32
N GLU A 189 12.33 -6.05 -0.52
CA GLU A 189 12.18 -6.49 -1.90
C GLU A 189 12.68 -5.43 -2.87
N GLY A 190 12.41 -4.17 -2.56
CA GLY A 190 12.60 -3.02 -3.44
C GLY A 190 11.56 -2.96 -4.56
N PRO A 191 11.24 -1.76 -5.06
CA PRO A 191 10.42 -1.61 -6.23
C PRO A 191 11.19 -2.06 -7.48
N ASP A 192 10.47 -2.66 -8.45
CA ASP A 192 11.04 -3.03 -9.73
C ASP A 192 11.40 -1.76 -10.56
N PRO A 193 12.68 -1.56 -10.95
CA PRO A 193 13.07 -0.41 -11.75
C PRO A 193 12.34 -0.32 -13.10
N ALA A 194 11.97 -1.45 -13.70
CA ALA A 194 11.22 -1.47 -14.96
C ALA A 194 9.78 -0.99 -14.75
N GLU A 195 9.12 -1.42 -13.68
CA GLU A 195 7.80 -0.90 -13.31
C GLU A 195 7.85 0.59 -13.01
N LEU A 196 8.83 1.05 -12.22
CA LEU A 196 8.98 2.48 -11.94
C LEU A 196 9.27 3.29 -13.20
N GLY A 197 10.06 2.73 -14.14
CA GLY A 197 10.32 3.34 -15.45
C GLY A 197 9.05 3.47 -16.31
N ALA A 198 8.09 2.56 -16.15
CA ALA A 198 6.80 2.59 -16.83
C ALA A 198 5.75 3.49 -16.14
N MET A 199 6.06 4.04 -14.97
CA MET A 199 5.18 4.99 -14.26
C MET A 199 5.04 6.29 -15.07
N PRO A 200 3.86 6.94 -15.09
CA PRO A 200 3.71 8.26 -15.71
C PRO A 200 4.76 9.25 -15.19
N ASP A 201 5.37 10.02 -16.09
CA ASP A 201 6.50 10.92 -15.77
C ASP A 201 6.19 11.89 -14.63
N VAL A 202 4.97 12.44 -14.62
CA VAL A 202 4.51 13.38 -13.59
C VAL A 202 4.47 12.73 -12.19
N LEU A 203 4.09 11.46 -12.11
CA LEU A 203 4.07 10.70 -10.86
C LEU A 203 5.48 10.26 -10.46
N ARG A 204 6.25 9.72 -11.42
CA ARG A 204 7.63 9.25 -11.20
C ARG A 204 8.52 10.34 -10.64
N GLY A 205 8.48 11.55 -11.23
CA GLY A 205 9.27 12.69 -10.75
C GLY A 205 9.00 13.02 -9.29
N VAL A 206 7.72 13.06 -8.90
CA VAL A 206 7.31 13.33 -7.52
C VAL A 206 7.69 12.20 -6.55
N VAL A 207 7.55 10.94 -6.97
CA VAL A 207 7.96 9.78 -6.15
C VAL A 207 9.45 9.86 -5.86
N VAL A 208 10.28 10.06 -6.88
CA VAL A 208 11.75 10.17 -6.74
C VAL A 208 12.12 11.34 -5.83
N GLU A 209 11.58 12.54 -6.06
CA GLU A 209 11.85 13.73 -5.26
C GLU A 209 11.52 13.50 -3.78
N ARG A 210 10.34 12.94 -3.49
CA ARG A 210 9.89 12.72 -2.11
C ARG A 210 10.68 11.65 -1.39
N LEU A 211 11.02 10.55 -2.06
CA LEU A 211 11.89 9.51 -1.48
C LEU A 211 13.25 10.09 -1.11
N ARG A 212 13.86 10.89 -1.99
CA ARG A 212 15.12 11.59 -1.68
C ARG A 212 14.97 12.53 -0.49
N THR A 213 13.93 13.36 -0.52
CA THR A 213 13.65 14.32 0.57
C THR A 213 13.50 13.65 1.93
N TRP A 214 12.85 12.46 2.00
CA TRP A 214 12.58 11.83 3.28
C TRP A 214 13.68 10.88 3.77
N PHE A 215 14.46 10.29 2.87
CA PHE A 215 15.42 9.25 3.22
C PHE A 215 16.87 9.58 2.92
N VAL A 216 17.14 10.54 2.02
CA VAL A 216 18.51 10.91 1.62
C VAL A 216 18.91 12.28 2.18
N ASP A 217 18.07 13.32 2.00
CA ASP A 217 18.37 14.67 2.42
C ASP A 217 18.44 14.74 3.97
N ASP A 218 19.51 15.32 4.53
CA ASP A 218 19.79 15.32 5.97
C ASP A 218 18.60 15.71 6.85
N ALA A 219 17.97 16.87 6.58
CA ALA A 219 16.86 17.38 7.39
C ALA A 219 15.61 16.51 7.32
N GLY A 220 15.30 15.97 6.13
CA GLY A 220 14.16 15.07 5.91
C GLY A 220 14.40 13.72 6.56
N ARG A 221 15.60 13.18 6.41
CA ARG A 221 16.03 11.91 7.02
C ARG A 221 16.00 11.97 8.54
N ASP A 222 16.51 13.04 9.15
CA ASP A 222 16.44 13.28 10.60
C ASP A 222 15.00 13.33 11.12
N ARG A 223 14.11 13.94 10.35
CA ARG A 223 12.68 13.97 10.68
C ARG A 223 12.07 12.58 10.58
N THR A 224 12.32 11.88 9.48
CA THR A 224 11.86 10.51 9.26
C THR A 224 12.32 9.58 10.37
N PHE A 225 13.61 9.65 10.77
CA PHE A 225 14.14 8.87 11.90
C PHE A 225 13.33 9.06 13.18
N ARG A 226 13.03 10.32 13.54
CA ARG A 226 12.22 10.61 14.76
C ARG A 226 10.81 10.04 14.68
N GLU A 227 10.23 9.96 13.48
CA GLU A 227 8.88 9.45 13.28
C GLU A 227 8.83 7.92 13.27
N VAL A 228 9.79 7.25 12.60
CA VAL A 228 9.78 5.79 12.46
C VAL A 228 10.38 5.04 13.65
N ARG A 229 11.21 5.68 14.48
CA ARG A 229 11.89 5.05 15.63
C ARG A 229 10.96 4.41 16.67
N ARG A 230 9.67 4.71 16.63
CA ARG A 230 8.65 4.08 17.48
C ARG A 230 8.25 2.66 17.02
N PHE A 231 8.67 2.28 15.81
CA PHE A 231 8.50 0.93 15.29
C PHE A 231 9.82 0.18 15.51
N ASP A 232 9.90 -0.62 16.55
CA ASP A 232 11.15 -1.22 17.00
C ASP A 232 11.42 -2.60 16.40
N GLU A 233 10.38 -3.30 15.93
CA GLU A 233 10.49 -4.68 15.42
C GLU A 233 9.70 -4.85 14.11
N PRO A 234 10.39 -5.13 13.01
CA PRO A 234 11.85 -5.04 12.83
C PRO A 234 12.31 -3.58 12.70
N ARG A 235 13.45 -3.26 13.31
CA ARG A 235 14.06 -1.95 13.19
C ARG A 235 14.52 -1.70 11.75
N VAL A 236 14.27 -0.48 11.25
CA VAL A 236 14.72 -0.03 9.94
C VAL A 236 16.05 0.70 10.06
N ASP A 237 17.03 0.30 9.25
CA ASP A 237 18.27 1.04 9.06
C ASP A 237 18.07 2.10 7.96
N LEU A 238 18.10 3.39 8.34
CA LEU A 238 17.90 4.48 7.39
C LEU A 238 19.13 4.73 6.49
N ASP A 239 20.32 4.25 6.84
CA ASP A 239 21.47 4.28 5.94
C ASP A 239 21.24 3.32 4.78
N GLU A 240 20.79 2.09 5.07
CA GLU A 240 20.43 1.12 4.05
C GLU A 240 19.28 1.65 3.15
N VAL A 241 18.27 2.30 3.74
CA VAL A 241 17.17 2.90 2.94
C VAL A 241 17.70 3.99 2.03
N ALA A 242 18.59 4.87 2.51
CA ALA A 242 19.18 5.94 1.71
C ALA A 242 19.96 5.37 0.52
N ASP A 243 20.80 4.36 0.74
CA ASP A 243 21.56 3.69 -0.32
C ASP A 243 20.62 3.08 -1.38
N ARG A 244 19.53 2.43 -0.95
CA ARG A 244 18.52 1.88 -1.88
C ARG A 244 17.82 2.96 -2.69
N VAL A 245 17.50 4.11 -2.09
CA VAL A 245 16.88 5.24 -2.81
C VAL A 245 17.85 5.83 -3.82
N ASP A 246 19.13 5.98 -3.49
CA ASP A 246 20.15 6.49 -4.41
C ASP A 246 20.38 5.54 -5.60
N ASP A 247 20.47 4.24 -5.36
CA ASP A 247 20.58 3.22 -6.41
C ASP A 247 19.38 3.27 -7.37
N LEU A 248 18.16 3.31 -6.80
CA LEU A 248 16.91 3.37 -7.54
C LEU A 248 16.83 4.62 -8.43
N THR A 249 17.13 5.78 -7.86
CA THR A 249 17.04 7.07 -8.57
C THR A 249 18.11 7.22 -9.64
N THR A 250 19.31 6.65 -9.43
CA THR A 250 20.39 6.59 -10.43
C THR A 250 20.02 5.67 -11.59
N GLY A 251 19.35 4.56 -11.31
CA GLY A 251 18.86 3.63 -12.33
C GLY A 251 17.78 4.23 -13.23
N LEU A 252 16.90 5.07 -12.68
CA LEU A 252 15.83 5.73 -13.43
C LEU A 252 16.30 6.93 -14.28
N ALA A 253 17.49 7.46 -14.04
CA ALA A 253 18.07 8.58 -14.80
C ALA A 253 18.83 8.14 -16.05
N ARG A 254 18.98 6.84 -16.29
CA ARG A 254 19.66 6.24 -17.46
C ARG A 254 18.67 5.80 -18.51
#